data_0f7d7bde898a8e2fda0f511bd6cfb612
#
_entry.id   0f7d7bde898a8e2fda0f511bd6cfb612
#
_cell.length_a   1.000
_cell.length_b   1.000
_cell.length_c   1.000
_cell.angle_alpha   90.00
_cell.angle_beta   90.00
_cell.angle_gamma   90.00
#
_symmetry.space_group_name_H-M   'P 1'
#
loop_
_entity.id
_entity.type
_entity.pdbx_description
1 polymer ?
#
loop_
_entity_poly.entity_id
_entity_poly.type
_entity_poly.pdbx_seq_one_letter_code
_entity_poly.pdbx_strand_id
1 'polypeptide(L)'
;ALIRDCFEGLYKLNKEKFGKGIFRNKETAFTESAFKEHLEEGYIGEVVYDGGGNFQLIFKDDETCKDVTYEFSKKLMKKVPSLRVLCTYIVGVNFSDYLGDRKKLYDLHRVREMQESNVRPYAAFPIVQLDRRTSMPLTGKNSVGEKVSAESKAKYD
;
A
#
# COMPACT_ATOMS: atom_id res chain seq x y z
N ALA A 1 11.01 -10.56 -1.20
CA ALA A 1 11.88 -9.46 -0.77
C ALA A 1 11.25 -8.12 -1.18
N LEU A 2 11.13 -7.77 -2.45
CA LEU A 2 10.69 -6.45 -2.93
C LEU A 2 9.34 -5.97 -2.35
N ILE A 3 8.32 -6.82 -2.34
CA ILE A 3 6.99 -6.49 -1.78
C ILE A 3 7.10 -6.23 -0.27
N ARG A 4 7.85 -7.07 0.44
CA ARG A 4 8.09 -6.90 1.88
C ARG A 4 8.81 -5.59 2.19
N ASP A 5 9.84 -5.26 1.42
CA ASP A 5 10.62 -4.02 1.59
C ASP A 5 9.78 -2.77 1.28
N CYS A 6 8.83 -2.87 0.34
CA CYS A 6 7.88 -1.80 0.06
C CYS A 6 6.94 -1.54 1.25
N PHE A 7 6.46 -2.61 1.90
CA PHE A 7 5.59 -2.48 3.06
C PHE A 7 6.32 -2.08 4.34
N GLU A 8 7.61 -2.34 4.46
CA GLU A 8 8.43 -1.76 5.54
C GLU A 8 8.43 -0.22 5.51
N GLY A 9 8.19 0.38 4.36
CA GLY A 9 7.99 1.82 4.23
C GLY A 9 6.79 2.36 5.01
N LEU A 10 5.75 1.55 5.28
CA LEU A 10 4.63 1.92 6.16
C LEU A 10 5.06 2.13 7.61
N TYR A 11 6.05 1.37 8.08
CA TYR A 11 6.56 1.49 9.45
C TYR A 11 7.59 2.61 9.60
N LYS A 12 8.14 3.11 8.50
CA LYS A 12 9.12 4.21 8.43
C LYS A 12 8.48 5.52 7.99
N LEU A 13 7.29 5.81 8.52
CA LEU A 13 6.61 7.08 8.27
C LEU A 13 7.36 8.26 8.89
N ASN A 14 7.09 9.45 8.37
CA ASN A 14 7.64 10.69 8.93
C ASN A 14 7.21 10.85 10.40
N LYS A 15 8.17 10.84 11.32
CA LYS A 15 7.92 10.92 12.77
C LYS A 15 7.31 12.24 13.20
N GLU A 16 7.61 13.35 12.51
CA GLU A 16 7.03 14.65 12.81
C GLU A 16 5.53 14.70 12.55
N LYS A 17 5.08 14.02 11.47
CA LYS A 17 3.67 13.99 11.07
C LYS A 17 2.90 12.86 11.76
N PHE A 18 3.52 11.70 11.96
CA PHE A 18 2.84 10.47 12.34
C PHE A 18 3.27 9.91 13.71
N GLY A 19 3.99 10.69 14.51
CA GLY A 19 4.41 10.29 15.86
C GLY A 19 5.19 8.98 15.88
N LYS A 20 4.78 8.01 16.71
CA LYS A 20 5.38 6.68 16.77
C LYS A 20 5.06 5.81 15.53
N GLY A 21 4.15 6.25 14.66
CA GLY A 21 3.73 5.51 13.47
C GLY A 21 2.72 4.40 13.78
N ILE A 22 2.84 3.28 13.07
CA ILE A 22 1.92 2.15 13.15
C ILE A 22 2.50 1.08 14.06
N PHE A 23 1.72 0.62 15.03
CA PHE A 23 2.11 -0.45 15.92
C PHE A 23 2.09 -1.79 15.17
N ARG A 24 3.18 -2.55 15.26
CA ARG A 24 3.29 -3.88 14.68
C ARG A 24 3.18 -4.93 15.77
N ASN A 25 1.98 -5.43 15.97
CA ASN A 25 1.76 -6.52 16.89
C ASN A 25 2.22 -7.86 16.26
N LYS A 26 3.09 -8.57 16.96
CA LYS A 26 3.55 -9.90 16.53
C LYS A 26 3.08 -11.02 17.44
N GLU A 27 2.58 -10.73 18.62
CA GLU A 27 2.45 -11.72 19.71
C GLU A 27 1.11 -11.72 20.44
N THR A 28 0.32 -10.63 20.33
CA THR A 28 -0.95 -10.52 21.07
C THR A 28 -2.16 -10.48 20.15
N ALA A 29 -3.28 -11.01 20.61
CA ALA A 29 -4.54 -10.91 19.90
C ALA A 29 -4.96 -9.44 19.78
N PHE A 30 -5.51 -9.06 18.63
CA PHE A 30 -6.06 -7.74 18.41
C PHE A 30 -7.34 -7.54 19.26
N THR A 31 -7.29 -6.58 20.19
CA THR A 31 -8.41 -6.23 21.07
C THR A 31 -8.62 -4.73 21.12
N GLU A 32 -9.84 -4.29 21.43
CA GLU A 32 -10.14 -2.87 21.55
C GLU A 32 -9.34 -2.18 22.65
N SER A 33 -9.15 -2.85 23.78
CA SER A 33 -8.36 -2.31 24.91
C SER A 33 -6.89 -2.11 24.53
N ALA A 34 -6.27 -3.12 23.91
CA ALA A 34 -4.89 -3.02 23.46
C ALA A 34 -4.72 -1.92 22.40
N PHE A 35 -5.67 -1.80 21.48
CA PHE A 35 -5.64 -0.73 20.49
C PHE A 35 -5.71 0.66 21.12
N LYS A 36 -6.59 0.86 22.12
CA LYS A 36 -6.67 2.14 22.87
C LYS A 36 -5.37 2.45 23.61
N GLU A 37 -4.76 1.48 24.27
CA GLU A 37 -3.46 1.64 24.93
C GLU A 37 -2.36 2.09 23.94
N HIS A 38 -2.29 1.47 22.77
CA HIS A 38 -1.32 1.87 21.75
C HIS A 38 -1.54 3.30 21.23
N LEU A 39 -2.80 3.74 21.11
CA LEU A 39 -3.11 5.13 20.76
C LEU A 39 -2.66 6.12 21.86
N GLU A 40 -2.85 5.78 23.13
CA GLU A 40 -2.38 6.58 24.27
C GLU A 40 -0.85 6.67 24.31
N GLU A 41 -0.13 5.63 23.92
CA GLU A 41 1.30 5.61 23.77
C GLU A 41 1.83 6.49 22.61
N GLY A 42 0.96 7.01 21.76
CA GLY A 42 1.28 7.89 20.63
C GLY A 42 1.44 7.19 19.28
N TYR A 43 0.97 5.95 19.15
CA TYR A 43 0.79 5.32 17.83
C TYR A 43 -0.46 5.87 17.13
N ILE A 44 -0.47 5.84 15.81
CA ILE A 44 -1.59 6.34 14.99
C ILE A 44 -2.49 5.23 14.46
N GLY A 45 -2.06 4.00 14.60
CA GLY A 45 -2.76 2.81 14.14
C GLY A 45 -2.01 1.53 14.47
N GLU A 46 -2.63 0.41 14.16
CA GLU A 46 -2.11 -0.93 14.42
C GLU A 46 -2.26 -1.84 13.21
N VAL A 47 -1.32 -2.77 13.04
CA VAL A 47 -1.40 -3.84 12.04
C VAL A 47 -2.23 -4.98 12.60
N VAL A 48 -3.36 -5.24 11.98
CA VAL A 48 -4.26 -6.36 12.32
C VAL A 48 -3.83 -7.64 11.62
N TYR A 49 -3.39 -7.53 10.36
CA TYR A 49 -2.96 -8.66 9.57
C TYR A 49 -1.84 -8.25 8.59
N ASP A 50 -0.82 -9.08 8.48
CA ASP A 50 0.31 -8.94 7.56
C ASP A 50 0.63 -10.31 6.95
N GLY A 51 0.24 -10.55 5.73
CA GLY A 51 0.53 -11.82 5.06
C GLY A 51 0.02 -11.93 3.63
N GLY A 52 0.67 -12.77 2.83
CA GLY A 52 0.23 -13.07 1.46
C GLY A 52 0.17 -11.87 0.51
N GLY A 53 0.90 -10.79 0.79
CA GLY A 53 0.81 -9.55 0.02
C GLY A 53 -0.37 -8.66 0.41
N ASN A 54 -1.11 -9.02 1.44
CA ASN A 54 -2.22 -8.25 1.99
C ASN A 54 -1.87 -7.67 3.36
N PHE A 55 -2.29 -6.43 3.58
CA PHE A 55 -2.18 -5.75 4.87
C PHE A 55 -3.56 -5.29 5.32
N GLN A 56 -3.88 -5.54 6.58
CA GLN A 56 -5.04 -4.96 7.23
C GLN A 56 -4.55 -4.09 8.39
N LEU A 57 -4.95 -2.85 8.35
CA LEU A 57 -4.55 -1.82 9.30
C LEU A 57 -5.80 -1.19 9.90
N ILE A 58 -5.72 -0.80 11.16
CA ILE A 58 -6.71 0.05 11.79
C ILE A 58 -6.05 1.36 12.20
N PHE A 59 -6.73 2.48 12.00
CA PHE A 59 -6.25 3.81 12.32
C PHE A 59 -7.15 4.48 13.34
N LYS A 60 -6.62 5.46 14.06
CA LYS A 60 -7.37 6.25 15.04
C LYS A 60 -8.55 7.02 14.42
N ASP A 61 -8.40 7.49 13.19
CA ASP A 61 -9.40 8.28 12.46
C ASP A 61 -9.24 8.16 10.93
N ASP A 62 -10.25 8.64 10.21
CA ASP A 62 -10.34 8.61 8.76
C ASP A 62 -9.26 9.49 8.08
N GLU A 63 -8.97 10.66 8.67
CA GLU A 63 -7.97 11.57 8.13
C GLU A 63 -6.57 10.96 8.18
N THR A 64 -6.20 10.35 9.31
CA THR A 64 -4.94 9.62 9.47
C THR A 64 -4.83 8.48 8.47
N CYS A 65 -5.91 7.73 8.24
CA CYS A 65 -5.94 6.65 7.24
C CYS A 65 -5.65 7.17 5.84
N LYS A 66 -6.29 8.26 5.43
CA LYS A 66 -6.08 8.91 4.13
C LYS A 66 -4.65 9.42 3.97
N ASP A 67 -4.13 10.09 4.98
CA ASP A 67 -2.78 10.63 4.99
C ASP A 67 -1.71 9.56 4.87
N VAL A 68 -1.81 8.49 5.65
CA VAL A 68 -0.89 7.35 5.59
C VAL A 68 -0.95 6.67 4.22
N THR A 69 -2.15 6.44 3.71
CA THR A 69 -2.36 5.83 2.39
C THR A 69 -1.75 6.69 1.28
N TYR A 70 -1.94 8.00 1.34
CA TYR A 70 -1.36 8.93 0.37
C TYR A 70 0.16 8.92 0.39
N GLU A 71 0.78 9.05 1.56
CA GLU A 71 2.25 9.06 1.69
C GLU A 71 2.86 7.71 1.29
N PHE A 72 2.21 6.61 1.63
CA PHE A 72 2.63 5.28 1.21
C PHE A 72 2.56 5.11 -0.30
N SER A 73 1.44 5.48 -0.94
CA SER A 73 1.27 5.41 -2.39
C SER A 73 2.30 6.26 -3.12
N LYS A 74 2.59 7.45 -2.62
CA LYS A 74 3.60 8.34 -3.18
C LYS A 74 5.02 7.75 -3.11
N LYS A 75 5.38 7.14 -1.98
CA LYS A 75 6.66 6.43 -1.83
C LYS A 75 6.75 5.24 -2.75
N LEU A 76 5.66 4.48 -2.85
CA LEU A 76 5.58 3.29 -3.69
C LEU A 76 5.77 3.63 -5.16
N MET A 77 5.06 4.63 -5.68
CA MET A 77 5.20 5.08 -7.07
C MET A 77 6.62 5.53 -7.41
N LYS A 78 7.35 6.09 -6.45
CA LYS A 78 8.75 6.49 -6.65
C LYS A 78 9.72 5.31 -6.65
N LYS A 79 9.50 4.32 -5.77
CA LYS A 79 10.41 3.18 -5.61
C LYS A 79 10.14 2.05 -6.59
N VAL A 80 8.87 1.77 -6.85
CA VAL A 80 8.44 0.64 -7.69
C VAL A 80 7.24 1.07 -8.53
N PRO A 81 7.47 1.84 -9.60
CA PRO A 81 6.41 2.44 -10.42
C PRO A 81 5.47 1.41 -11.08
N SER A 82 5.88 0.15 -11.16
CA SER A 82 5.06 -0.93 -11.73
C SER A 82 4.21 -1.71 -10.72
N LEU A 83 4.46 -1.52 -9.43
CA LEU A 83 3.71 -2.22 -8.40
C LEU A 83 2.37 -1.50 -8.17
N ARG A 84 1.29 -2.19 -8.46
CA ARG A 84 -0.05 -1.70 -8.16
C ARG A 84 -0.45 -2.20 -6.77
N VAL A 85 -0.84 -1.26 -5.91
CA VAL A 85 -1.41 -1.55 -4.60
C VAL A 85 -2.79 -0.95 -4.55
N LEU A 86 -3.77 -1.78 -4.30
CA LEU A 86 -5.15 -1.37 -4.12
C LEU A 86 -5.43 -1.16 -2.64
N CYS A 87 -5.79 0.06 -2.26
CA CYS A 87 -6.14 0.42 -0.89
C CYS A 87 -7.64 0.64 -0.78
N THR A 88 -8.26 -0.02 0.20
CA THR A 88 -9.68 0.10 0.49
C THR A 88 -9.86 0.32 1.98
N TYR A 89 -10.75 1.20 2.39
CA TYR A 89 -11.04 1.44 3.81
C TYR A 89 -12.52 1.60 4.08
N ILE A 90 -12.92 1.34 5.31
CA ILE A 90 -14.24 1.61 5.87
C ILE A 90 -14.08 2.49 7.12
N VAL A 91 -15.12 3.25 7.44
CA VAL A 91 -15.15 4.12 8.62
C VAL A 91 -16.02 3.47 9.69
N GLY A 92 -15.63 3.63 10.97
CA GLY A 92 -16.41 3.15 12.10
C GLY A 92 -16.25 1.65 12.33
N VAL A 93 -15.09 1.23 12.87
CA VAL A 93 -14.84 -0.17 13.22
C VAL A 93 -15.66 -0.58 14.43
N ASN A 94 -16.38 -1.69 14.30
CA ASN A 94 -17.11 -2.31 15.40
C ASN A 94 -16.34 -3.50 15.96
N PHE A 95 -15.67 -3.33 17.09
CA PHE A 95 -14.90 -4.39 17.73
C PHE A 95 -15.76 -5.58 18.18
N SER A 96 -17.05 -5.36 18.42
CA SER A 96 -17.98 -6.44 18.77
C SER A 96 -18.42 -7.28 17.57
N ASP A 97 -18.32 -6.75 16.35
CA ASP A 97 -18.64 -7.44 15.09
C ASP A 97 -17.51 -7.26 14.06
N TYR A 98 -16.31 -7.57 14.48
CA TYR A 98 -15.13 -7.47 13.61
C TYR A 98 -15.25 -8.32 12.33
N LEU A 99 -15.89 -9.48 12.40
CA LEU A 99 -16.11 -10.34 11.23
C LEU A 99 -17.04 -9.70 10.22
N GLY A 100 -18.08 -9.01 10.66
CA GLY A 100 -18.98 -8.25 9.80
C GLY A 100 -18.27 -7.11 9.10
N ASP A 101 -17.46 -6.35 9.80
CA ASP A 101 -16.67 -5.26 9.21
C ASP A 101 -15.60 -5.77 8.24
N ARG A 102 -14.93 -6.86 8.57
CA ARG A 102 -14.00 -7.53 7.68
C ARG A 102 -14.66 -7.98 6.38
N LYS A 103 -15.87 -8.54 6.46
CA LYS A 103 -16.65 -8.92 5.28
C LYS A 103 -16.98 -7.71 4.40
N LYS A 104 -17.48 -6.62 5.00
CA LYS A 104 -17.75 -5.37 4.27
C LYS A 104 -16.51 -4.83 3.57
N LEU A 105 -15.37 -4.86 4.25
CA LEU A 105 -14.10 -4.43 3.68
C LEU A 105 -13.68 -5.29 2.48
N TYR A 106 -13.82 -6.61 2.58
CA TYR A 106 -13.53 -7.53 1.48
C TYR A 106 -14.46 -7.35 0.28
N ASP A 107 -15.76 -7.18 0.52
CA ASP A 107 -16.74 -6.94 -0.54
C ASP A 107 -16.44 -5.64 -1.29
N LEU A 108 -16.11 -4.58 -0.56
CA LEU A 108 -15.70 -3.31 -1.15
C LEU A 108 -14.39 -3.41 -1.93
N HIS A 109 -13.42 -4.16 -1.39
CA HIS A 109 -12.14 -4.40 -2.05
C HIS A 109 -12.33 -5.13 -3.38
N ARG A 110 -13.16 -6.16 -3.40
CA ARG A 110 -13.50 -6.94 -4.60
C ARG A 110 -14.17 -6.09 -5.69
N VAL A 111 -15.07 -5.20 -5.30
CA VAL A 111 -15.70 -4.26 -6.25
C VAL A 111 -14.67 -3.32 -6.87
N ARG A 112 -13.77 -2.77 -6.07
CA ARG A 112 -12.68 -1.91 -6.58
C ARG A 112 -11.71 -2.66 -7.48
N GLU A 113 -11.33 -3.86 -7.13
CA GLU A 113 -10.47 -4.72 -7.94
C GLU A 113 -11.08 -4.98 -9.32
N MET A 114 -12.39 -5.25 -9.40
CA MET A 114 -13.12 -5.40 -10.66
C MET A 114 -13.14 -4.10 -11.47
N GLN A 115 -13.31 -2.95 -10.83
CA GLN A 115 -13.30 -1.66 -11.51
C GLN A 115 -11.92 -1.32 -12.08
N GLU A 116 -10.85 -1.54 -11.32
CA GLU A 116 -9.49 -1.27 -11.78
C GLU A 116 -9.02 -2.22 -12.89
N SER A 117 -9.46 -3.47 -12.88
CA SER A 117 -9.12 -4.43 -13.94
C SER A 117 -9.65 -4.01 -15.32
N ASN A 118 -10.72 -3.22 -15.36
CA ASN A 118 -11.33 -2.71 -16.59
C ASN A 118 -10.69 -1.40 -17.11
N VAL A 119 -9.92 -0.70 -16.27
CA VAL A 119 -9.24 0.55 -16.64
C VAL A 119 -7.76 0.25 -16.83
N ARG A 120 -7.39 -0.21 -18.04
CA ARG A 120 -5.98 -0.20 -18.46
C ARG A 120 -5.70 1.12 -19.16
N PRO A 121 -4.91 2.04 -18.57
CA PRO A 121 -4.46 3.20 -19.30
C PRO A 121 -3.59 2.72 -20.46
N TYR A 122 -4.03 2.96 -21.68
CA TYR A 122 -3.18 2.81 -22.86
C TYR A 122 -2.09 3.89 -22.79
N ALA A 123 -0.94 3.50 -22.27
CA ALA A 123 0.23 4.39 -22.20
C ALA A 123 1.02 4.46 -23.52
N ALA A 124 0.57 3.76 -24.55
CA ALA A 124 1.29 3.67 -25.81
C ALA A 124 0.68 4.57 -26.87
N PHE A 125 1.30 5.71 -27.11
CA PHE A 125 1.10 6.45 -28.37
C PHE A 125 1.88 5.75 -29.49
N PRO A 126 1.36 5.73 -30.74
CA PRO A 126 2.01 5.05 -31.88
C PRO A 126 3.45 5.50 -32.17
N ILE A 127 3.83 6.68 -31.73
CA ILE A 127 5.15 7.29 -31.95
C ILE A 127 6.15 7.02 -30.81
N VAL A 128 5.76 6.32 -29.76
CA VAL A 128 6.62 6.03 -28.61
C VAL A 128 7.22 4.64 -28.74
N GLN A 129 8.54 4.56 -28.62
CA GLN A 129 9.23 3.28 -28.58
C GLN A 129 8.97 2.59 -27.27
N LEU A 130 8.55 1.31 -27.33
CA LEU A 130 8.18 0.51 -26.19
C LEU A 130 9.31 -0.45 -25.79
N ASP A 131 9.42 -0.69 -24.50
CA ASP A 131 10.22 -1.77 -23.94
C ASP A 131 9.63 -3.13 -24.33
N ARG A 132 10.45 -4.01 -24.92
CA ARG A 132 10.02 -5.33 -25.38
C ARG A 132 9.51 -6.26 -24.28
N ARG A 133 9.95 -6.06 -23.03
CA ARG A 133 9.60 -6.90 -21.87
C ARG A 133 8.31 -6.47 -21.20
N THR A 134 8.08 -5.17 -21.10
CA THR A 134 6.96 -4.61 -20.33
C THR A 134 5.87 -3.96 -21.18
N SER A 135 6.14 -3.75 -22.50
CA SER A 135 5.28 -2.99 -23.39
C SER A 135 5.02 -1.54 -22.92
N MET A 136 5.86 -1.02 -22.03
CA MET A 136 5.81 0.34 -21.52
C MET A 136 6.78 1.25 -22.26
N PRO A 137 6.54 2.57 -22.31
CA PRO A 137 7.43 3.55 -22.93
C PRO A 137 8.85 3.45 -22.39
N LEU A 138 9.85 3.57 -23.27
CA LEU A 138 11.25 3.65 -22.86
C LEU A 138 11.50 5.00 -22.20
N THR A 139 11.96 4.98 -20.93
CA THR A 139 12.15 6.19 -20.12
C THR A 139 13.59 6.40 -19.65
N GLY A 140 14.47 5.43 -19.85
CA GLY A 140 15.84 5.53 -19.38
C GLY A 140 16.75 4.44 -19.92
N LYS A 141 17.92 4.31 -19.31
CA LYS A 141 18.89 3.24 -19.57
C LYS A 141 19.11 2.45 -18.28
N ASN A 142 19.33 1.15 -18.41
CA ASN A 142 19.76 0.29 -17.30
C ASN A 142 21.29 0.42 -17.07
N SER A 143 21.81 -0.30 -16.09
CA SER A 143 23.24 -0.36 -15.74
C SER A 143 24.13 -0.82 -16.89
N VAL A 144 23.59 -1.56 -17.86
CA VAL A 144 24.31 -2.06 -19.05
C VAL A 144 24.19 -1.10 -20.24
N GLY A 145 23.45 0.00 -20.11
CA GLY A 145 23.28 1.01 -21.16
C GLY A 145 22.14 0.75 -22.15
N GLU A 146 21.35 -0.32 -21.97
CA GLU A 146 20.17 -0.61 -22.79
C GLU A 146 19.03 0.34 -22.46
N LYS A 147 18.30 0.77 -23.49
CA LYS A 147 17.08 1.55 -23.31
C LYS A 147 15.97 0.69 -22.73
N VAL A 148 15.44 1.09 -21.58
CA VAL A 148 14.43 0.33 -20.84
C VAL A 148 13.31 1.24 -20.32
N SER A 149 12.17 0.63 -19.98
CA SER A 149 11.09 1.31 -19.25
C SER A 149 11.48 1.53 -17.78
N ALA A 150 10.79 2.44 -17.10
CA ALA A 150 10.96 2.66 -15.65
C ALA A 150 10.73 1.37 -14.84
N GLU A 151 9.80 0.54 -15.28
CA GLU A 151 9.51 -0.75 -14.67
C GLU A 151 10.70 -1.73 -14.82
N SER A 152 11.24 -1.88 -16.03
CA SER A 152 12.39 -2.74 -16.27
C SER A 152 13.61 -2.26 -15.48
N LYS A 153 13.81 -0.95 -15.41
CA LYS A 153 14.89 -0.34 -14.64
C LYS A 153 14.78 -0.68 -13.15
N ALA A 154 13.57 -0.51 -12.55
CA ALA A 154 13.35 -0.78 -11.14
C ALA A 154 13.49 -2.27 -10.75
N LYS A 155 13.32 -3.19 -11.71
CA LYS A 155 13.45 -4.65 -11.47
C LYS A 155 14.87 -5.16 -11.61
N TYR A 156 15.70 -4.53 -12.44
CA TYR A 156 16.98 -5.09 -12.88
C TYR A 156 18.20 -4.23 -12.55
N ASP A 157 18.00 -3.02 -12.04
CA ASP A 157 19.01 -2.20 -11.39
C ASP A 157 18.94 -2.36 -9.85
#